data_bf0a7f552f4f508b25e5cfa84f18f0cd
#
_entry.id   bf0a7f552f4f508b25e5cfa84f18f0cd
#
_cell.length_a   1.000
_cell.length_b   1.000
_cell.length_c   1.000
_cell.angle_alpha   90.00
_cell.angle_beta   90.00
_cell.angle_gamma   90.00
#
_symmetry.space_group_name_H-M   'P 1'
#
loop_
_entity.id
_entity.type
_entity.pdbx_description
1 polymer ?
#
loop_
_entity_poly.entity_id
_entity_poly.type
_entity_poly.pdbx_seq_one_letter_code
_entity_poly.pdbx_strand_id
1 'polypeptide(L)'
;MSLYDTSNPLQKEQFKARSAKLAESGKIVELTEKKPKRSLHQNAYLHVILGYFACETGNTLEWVKQQYYKKLVNPSIFIREREDMYLGRIKFLRSSADLDSEEMTTSITRFRNLASETCGIYLPSPDEERLIQLMEIEIERNKNYL
;
A
#
# COMPACT_ATOMS: atom_id res chain seq x y z
N MET A 1 -24.05 -7.07 -1.97
CA MET A 1 -23.88 -6.81 -0.53
C MET A 1 -23.84 -5.31 -0.30
N SER A 2 -24.67 -4.79 0.61
CA SER A 2 -24.72 -3.36 0.90
C SER A 2 -23.69 -2.99 1.96
N LEU A 3 -22.94 -1.92 1.70
CA LEU A 3 -21.98 -1.35 2.64
C LEU A 3 -22.46 0.03 3.06
N TYR A 4 -22.27 0.35 4.34
CA TYR A 4 -22.66 1.64 4.90
C TYR A 4 -21.48 2.27 5.63
N ASP A 5 -21.14 3.50 5.24
CA ASP A 5 -20.16 4.32 5.94
C ASP A 5 -20.85 5.07 7.05
N THR A 6 -20.68 4.62 8.30
CA THR A 6 -21.35 5.21 9.46
C THR A 6 -20.81 6.58 9.85
N SER A 7 -19.68 7.01 9.27
CA SER A 7 -19.19 8.38 9.43
C SER A 7 -19.98 9.39 8.57
N ASN A 8 -20.64 8.91 7.52
CA ASN A 8 -21.51 9.71 6.65
C ASN A 8 -22.91 9.77 7.26
N PRO A 9 -23.45 10.95 7.61
CA PRO A 9 -24.75 11.05 8.28
C PRO A 9 -25.91 10.39 7.52
N LEU A 10 -25.95 10.53 6.20
CA LEU A 10 -27.00 9.92 5.37
C LEU A 10 -26.91 8.40 5.40
N GLN A 11 -25.72 7.85 5.19
CA GLN A 11 -25.52 6.41 5.20
C GLN A 11 -25.72 5.80 6.58
N LYS A 12 -25.39 6.55 7.63
CA LYS A 12 -25.66 6.15 9.01
C LYS A 12 -27.16 5.99 9.27
N GLU A 13 -27.97 6.92 8.79
CA GLU A 13 -29.43 6.82 8.92
C GLU A 13 -29.98 5.66 8.09
N GLN A 14 -29.49 5.44 6.89
CA GLN A 14 -29.86 4.29 6.06
C GLN A 14 -29.51 2.98 6.75
N PHE A 15 -28.33 2.90 7.39
CA PHE A 15 -27.90 1.74 8.15
C PHE A 15 -28.84 1.46 9.33
N LYS A 16 -29.22 2.49 10.10
CA LYS A 16 -30.13 2.35 11.23
C LYS A 16 -31.51 1.83 10.76
N ALA A 17 -32.05 2.39 9.69
CA ALA A 17 -33.33 1.97 9.14
C ALA A 17 -33.29 0.52 8.67
N ARG A 18 -32.23 0.13 7.95
CA ARG A 18 -32.06 -1.24 7.44
C ARG A 18 -31.88 -2.24 8.58
N SER A 19 -31.09 -1.93 9.58
CA SER A 19 -30.83 -2.83 10.71
C SER A 19 -32.10 -3.03 11.55
N ALA A 20 -32.89 -1.98 11.79
CA ALA A 20 -34.17 -2.08 12.48
C ALA A 20 -35.15 -2.98 11.74
N LYS A 21 -35.27 -2.81 10.42
CA LYS A 21 -36.13 -3.63 9.58
C LYS A 21 -35.73 -5.10 9.60
N LEU A 22 -34.41 -5.40 9.53
CA LEU A 22 -33.93 -6.77 9.62
C LEU A 22 -34.14 -7.38 11.01
N ALA A 23 -34.00 -6.59 12.08
CA ALA A 23 -34.27 -7.04 13.45
C ALA A 23 -35.73 -7.47 13.62
N GLU A 24 -36.69 -6.74 13.03
CA GLU A 24 -38.09 -7.06 13.06
C GLU A 24 -38.48 -8.26 12.20
N SER A 25 -37.70 -8.56 11.18
CA SER A 25 -38.00 -9.62 10.22
C SER A 25 -37.86 -11.04 10.78
N GLY A 26 -37.13 -11.21 11.90
CA GLY A 26 -36.86 -12.53 12.47
C GLY A 26 -35.87 -13.38 11.66
N LYS A 27 -35.23 -12.80 10.65
CA LYS A 27 -34.26 -13.49 9.83
C LYS A 27 -32.89 -13.57 10.52
N ILE A 28 -32.11 -14.56 10.14
CA ILE A 28 -30.72 -14.67 10.58
C ILE A 28 -29.90 -13.65 9.79
N VAL A 29 -29.18 -12.78 10.49
CA VAL A 29 -28.38 -11.72 9.88
C VAL A 29 -26.96 -11.78 10.40
N GLU A 30 -26.03 -11.32 9.58
CA GLU A 30 -24.60 -11.17 9.93
C GLU A 30 -24.23 -9.70 9.96
N LEU A 31 -23.56 -9.28 11.01
CA LEU A 31 -23.07 -7.92 11.17
C LEU A 31 -21.56 -7.95 11.28
N THR A 32 -20.88 -7.32 10.32
CA THR A 32 -19.41 -7.27 10.28
C THR A 32 -18.93 -5.83 10.11
N GLU A 33 -17.82 -5.53 10.77
CA GLU A 33 -17.10 -4.29 10.52
C GLU A 33 -16.09 -4.54 9.40
N LYS A 34 -16.09 -3.66 8.41
CA LYS A 34 -15.11 -3.75 7.32
C LYS A 34 -13.97 -2.81 7.58
N LYS A 35 -12.76 -3.35 7.68
CA LYS A 35 -11.56 -2.53 7.82
C LYS A 35 -11.28 -1.79 6.53
N PRO A 36 -10.79 -0.53 6.58
CA PRO A 36 -10.41 0.20 5.39
C PRO A 36 -9.36 -0.59 4.60
N LYS A 37 -9.63 -0.84 3.33
CA LYS A 37 -8.66 -1.44 2.43
C LYS A 37 -7.73 -0.36 1.89
N ARG A 38 -6.48 -0.76 1.61
CA ARG A 38 -5.53 0.09 0.91
C ARG A 38 -6.13 0.56 -0.41
N SER A 39 -6.00 1.85 -0.73
CA SER A 39 -6.55 2.40 -1.96
C SER A 39 -5.73 1.96 -3.18
N LEU A 40 -6.40 1.84 -4.34
CA LEU A 40 -5.74 1.57 -5.62
C LEU A 40 -4.77 2.70 -6.00
N HIS A 41 -5.09 3.95 -5.65
CA HIS A 41 -4.22 5.09 -5.87
C HIS A 41 -2.90 4.96 -5.10
N GLN A 42 -2.96 4.47 -3.87
CA GLN A 42 -1.78 4.27 -3.05
C GLN A 42 -0.85 3.21 -3.66
N ASN A 43 -1.41 2.13 -4.21
CA ASN A 43 -0.65 1.12 -4.94
C ASN A 43 0.01 1.68 -6.20
N ALA A 44 -0.75 2.40 -7.01
CA ALA A 44 -0.25 3.01 -8.24
C ALA A 44 0.87 4.01 -7.93
N TYR A 45 0.69 4.83 -6.91
CA TYR A 45 1.69 5.78 -6.44
C TYR A 45 2.98 5.08 -6.02
N LEU A 46 2.87 3.98 -5.25
CA LEU A 46 4.04 3.21 -4.85
C LEU A 46 4.84 2.71 -6.06
N HIS A 47 4.16 2.17 -7.06
CA HIS A 47 4.82 1.71 -8.28
C HIS A 47 5.52 2.84 -9.04
N VAL A 48 4.94 4.03 -9.07
CA VAL A 48 5.54 5.19 -9.73
C VAL A 48 6.84 5.60 -9.02
N ILE A 49 6.82 5.75 -7.71
CA ILE A 49 8.02 6.16 -6.97
C ILE A 49 9.12 5.09 -7.00
N LEU A 50 8.76 3.82 -6.93
CA LEU A 50 9.72 2.72 -7.05
C LEU A 50 10.34 2.68 -8.46
N GLY A 51 9.53 2.83 -9.49
CA GLY A 51 9.98 2.85 -10.88
C GLY A 51 10.91 4.03 -11.16
N TYR A 52 10.56 5.21 -10.71
CA TYR A 52 11.40 6.38 -10.87
C TYR A 52 12.74 6.25 -10.13
N PHE A 53 12.69 5.78 -8.89
CA PHE A 53 13.92 5.52 -8.13
C PHE A 53 14.81 4.49 -8.85
N ALA A 54 14.21 3.46 -9.43
CA ALA A 54 14.93 2.47 -10.21
C ALA A 54 15.61 3.09 -11.43
N CYS A 55 14.93 3.98 -12.16
CA CYS A 55 15.51 4.71 -13.28
C CYS A 55 16.71 5.56 -12.84
N GLU A 56 16.57 6.31 -11.74
CA GLU A 56 17.63 7.21 -11.26
C GLU A 56 18.84 6.45 -10.71
N THR A 57 18.65 5.25 -10.19
CA THR A 57 19.76 4.45 -9.63
C THR A 57 20.31 3.40 -10.59
N GLY A 58 19.68 3.23 -11.76
CA GLY A 58 20.12 2.22 -12.73
C GLY A 58 19.81 0.79 -12.32
N ASN A 59 18.80 0.58 -11.49
CA ASN A 59 18.36 -0.74 -11.04
C ASN A 59 17.05 -1.13 -11.70
N THR A 60 16.65 -2.39 -11.54
CA THR A 60 15.30 -2.82 -11.92
C THR A 60 14.31 -2.42 -10.83
N LEU A 61 13.03 -2.29 -11.21
CA LEU A 61 11.96 -2.00 -10.25
C LEU A 61 11.91 -3.08 -9.17
N GLU A 62 12.01 -4.34 -9.55
CA GLU A 62 11.97 -5.46 -8.60
C GLU A 62 13.13 -5.42 -7.61
N TRP A 63 14.34 -5.10 -8.07
CA TRP A 63 15.49 -4.93 -7.19
C TRP A 63 15.26 -3.83 -6.17
N VAL A 64 14.78 -2.66 -6.60
CA VAL A 64 14.47 -1.54 -5.72
C VAL A 64 13.41 -1.92 -4.71
N LYS A 65 12.35 -2.58 -5.16
CA LYS A 65 11.26 -3.02 -4.30
C LYS A 65 11.73 -3.96 -3.20
N GLN A 66 12.51 -4.98 -3.54
CA GLN A 66 12.95 -5.99 -2.58
C GLN A 66 14.11 -5.50 -1.72
N GLN A 67 15.14 -4.89 -2.29
CA GLN A 67 16.36 -4.57 -1.58
C GLN A 67 16.32 -3.22 -0.87
N TYR A 68 15.80 -2.17 -1.51
CA TYR A 68 15.72 -0.84 -0.90
C TYR A 68 14.46 -0.67 -0.06
N TYR A 69 13.31 -0.84 -0.68
CA TYR A 69 12.03 -0.54 -0.04
C TYR A 69 11.71 -1.50 1.12
N LYS A 70 11.83 -2.79 0.89
CA LYS A 70 11.48 -3.80 1.90
C LYS A 70 12.60 -4.07 2.90
N LYS A 71 13.78 -4.45 2.43
CA LYS A 71 14.86 -4.90 3.33
C LYS A 71 15.59 -3.77 4.00
N LEU A 72 15.94 -2.72 3.27
CA LEU A 72 16.74 -1.63 3.80
C LEU A 72 15.91 -0.65 4.62
N VAL A 73 14.79 -0.21 4.07
CA VAL A 73 13.99 0.89 4.64
C VAL A 73 12.94 0.40 5.62
N ASN A 74 12.27 -0.70 5.32
CA ASN A 74 11.13 -1.18 6.08
C ASN A 74 11.25 -2.62 6.59
N PRO A 75 12.39 -3.01 7.18
CA PRO A 75 12.54 -4.38 7.66
C PRO A 75 11.53 -4.75 8.74
N SER A 76 11.16 -3.79 9.62
CA SER A 76 10.17 -4.04 10.68
C SER A 76 8.78 -4.34 10.15
N ILE A 77 8.45 -3.86 8.95
CA ILE A 77 7.15 -4.08 8.33
C ILE A 77 7.15 -5.36 7.49
N PHE A 78 8.20 -5.61 6.71
CA PHE A 78 8.24 -6.66 5.70
C PHE A 78 8.91 -7.95 6.12
N ILE A 79 9.92 -7.91 6.98
CA ILE A 79 10.63 -9.13 7.39
C ILE A 79 9.81 -9.85 8.46
N ARG A 80 9.50 -11.11 8.19
CA ARG A 80 8.78 -12.00 9.10
C ARG A 80 9.54 -13.31 9.24
N GLU A 81 9.28 -14.03 10.31
CA GLU A 81 9.86 -15.34 10.59
C GLU A 81 8.75 -16.37 10.74
N ARG A 82 9.04 -17.59 10.31
CA ARG A 82 8.14 -18.74 10.56
C ARG A 82 8.96 -20.01 10.78
N GLU A 83 8.34 -20.97 11.45
CA GLU A 83 8.89 -22.31 11.59
C GLU A 83 8.59 -23.11 10.33
N ASP A 84 9.64 -23.67 9.74
CA ASP A 84 9.53 -24.59 8.62
C ASP A 84 9.87 -26.00 9.11
N MET A 85 9.12 -26.99 8.65
CA MET A 85 9.29 -28.38 9.10
C MET A 85 10.70 -28.93 8.80
N TYR A 86 11.30 -28.50 7.70
CA TYR A 86 12.59 -29.05 7.25
C TYR A 86 13.75 -28.09 7.50
N LEU A 87 13.51 -26.79 7.43
CA LEU A 87 14.56 -25.76 7.48
C LEU A 87 14.68 -25.08 8.84
N GLY A 88 13.77 -25.40 9.78
CA GLY A 88 13.71 -24.73 11.06
C GLY A 88 13.12 -23.32 10.92
N ARG A 89 13.71 -22.35 11.64
CA ARG A 89 13.22 -20.97 11.63
C ARG A 89 13.75 -20.22 10.41
N ILE A 90 12.85 -19.78 9.54
CA ILE A 90 13.22 -19.05 8.33
C ILE A 90 12.67 -17.64 8.35
N LYS A 91 13.39 -16.74 7.68
CA LYS A 91 12.95 -15.35 7.44
C LYS A 91 12.40 -15.23 6.03
N PHE A 92 11.33 -14.44 5.88
CA PHE A 92 10.75 -14.17 4.57
C PHE A 92 10.25 -12.75 4.50
N LEU A 93 10.05 -12.26 3.26
CA LEU A 93 9.51 -10.91 3.00
C LEU A 93 8.02 -11.01 2.72
N ARG A 94 7.24 -10.18 3.42
CA ARG A 94 5.81 -10.03 3.14
C ARG A 94 5.61 -9.43 1.74
N SER A 95 4.47 -9.77 1.13
CA SER A 95 4.00 -9.06 -0.06
C SER A 95 3.50 -7.66 0.34
N SER A 96 3.75 -6.66 -0.51
CA SER A 96 3.17 -5.34 -0.30
C SER A 96 1.64 -5.34 -0.37
N ALA A 97 1.05 -6.35 -1.01
CA ALA A 97 -0.40 -6.54 -1.06
C ALA A 97 -1.01 -6.84 0.31
N ASP A 98 -0.22 -7.33 1.26
CA ASP A 98 -0.70 -7.70 2.61
C ASP A 98 -0.71 -6.51 3.57
N LEU A 99 -0.21 -5.35 3.17
CA LEU A 99 -0.17 -4.17 4.01
C LEU A 99 -1.53 -3.48 4.08
N ASP A 100 -1.90 -3.00 5.27
CA ASP A 100 -3.03 -2.09 5.42
C ASP A 100 -2.62 -0.65 5.02
N SER A 101 -3.58 0.28 5.05
CA SER A 101 -3.34 1.67 4.64
C SER A 101 -2.29 2.36 5.52
N GLU A 102 -2.29 2.10 6.81
CA GLU A 102 -1.34 2.70 7.76
C GLU A 102 0.08 2.18 7.53
N GLU A 103 0.24 0.87 7.41
CA GLU A 103 1.52 0.25 7.10
C GLU A 103 2.08 0.74 5.76
N MET A 104 1.22 0.85 4.76
CA MET A 104 1.61 1.34 3.44
C MET A 104 2.08 2.80 3.51
N THR A 105 1.33 3.67 4.18
CA THR A 105 1.69 5.08 4.37
C THR A 105 3.03 5.22 5.08
N THR A 106 3.23 4.47 6.16
CA THR A 106 4.48 4.48 6.92
C THR A 106 5.66 4.03 6.05
N SER A 107 5.48 2.94 5.30
CA SER A 107 6.53 2.39 4.45
C SER A 107 6.94 3.34 3.33
N ILE A 108 5.96 3.99 2.71
CA ILE A 108 6.20 4.98 1.65
C ILE A 108 6.93 6.21 2.20
N THR A 109 6.50 6.71 3.36
CA THR A 109 7.13 7.88 4.00
C THR A 109 8.60 7.59 4.31
N ARG A 110 8.90 6.44 4.87
CA ARG A 110 10.28 6.02 5.16
C ARG A 110 11.11 5.92 3.89
N PHE A 111 10.55 5.38 2.82
CA PHE A 111 11.24 5.25 1.54
C PHE A 111 11.53 6.62 0.92
N ARG A 112 10.56 7.54 0.94
CA ARG A 112 10.74 8.90 0.45
C ARG A 112 11.84 9.63 1.22
N ASN A 113 11.88 9.47 2.53
CA ASN A 113 12.89 10.08 3.37
C ASN A 113 14.29 9.56 3.05
N LEU A 114 14.44 8.24 2.91
CA LEU A 114 15.71 7.64 2.52
C LEU A 114 16.17 8.18 1.15
N ALA A 115 15.29 8.19 0.18
CA ALA A 115 15.60 8.66 -1.17
C ALA A 115 16.12 10.10 -1.15
N SER A 116 15.45 10.98 -0.41
CA SER A 116 15.83 12.38 -0.30
C SER A 116 17.11 12.58 0.50
N GLU A 117 17.20 11.99 1.69
CA GLU A 117 18.30 12.22 2.63
C GLU A 117 19.60 11.52 2.24
N THR A 118 19.50 10.29 1.75
CA THR A 118 20.66 9.46 1.48
C THR A 118 21.05 9.45 0.01
N CYS A 119 20.07 9.43 -0.89
CA CYS A 119 20.31 9.29 -2.33
C CYS A 119 20.19 10.61 -3.09
N GLY A 120 19.70 11.66 -2.46
CA GLY A 120 19.48 12.95 -3.13
C GLY A 120 18.41 12.92 -4.21
N ILE A 121 17.50 11.94 -4.14
CA ILE A 121 16.41 11.78 -5.11
C ILE A 121 15.12 12.24 -4.45
N TYR A 122 14.49 13.27 -5.02
CA TYR A 122 13.21 13.75 -4.54
C TYR A 122 12.07 12.91 -5.12
N LEU A 123 11.29 12.29 -4.24
CA LEU A 123 10.07 11.55 -4.62
C LEU A 123 8.87 12.41 -4.22
N PRO A 124 8.13 12.98 -5.18
CA PRO A 124 7.04 13.90 -4.88
C PRO A 124 5.88 13.20 -4.18
N SER A 125 5.08 13.97 -3.43
CA SER A 125 3.84 13.47 -2.83
C SER A 125 2.78 13.22 -3.91
N PRO A 126 1.74 12.43 -3.61
CA PRO A 126 0.66 12.18 -4.58
C PRO A 126 -0.04 13.44 -5.10
N ASP A 127 0.00 14.54 -4.33
CA ASP A 127 -0.63 15.81 -4.69
C ASP A 127 0.15 16.58 -5.76
N GLU A 128 1.41 16.29 -5.94
CA GLU A 128 2.29 16.94 -6.92
C GLU A 128 2.11 16.30 -8.31
N GLU A 129 0.92 16.43 -8.87
CA GLU A 129 0.51 15.72 -10.09
C GLU A 129 1.45 15.93 -11.28
N ARG A 130 1.92 17.17 -11.47
CA ARG A 130 2.82 17.49 -12.59
C ARG A 130 4.14 16.73 -12.50
N LEU A 131 4.72 16.65 -11.29
CA LEU A 131 5.96 15.91 -11.07
C LEU A 131 5.74 14.42 -11.24
N ILE A 132 4.60 13.91 -10.78
CA ILE A 132 4.22 12.49 -10.98
C ILE A 132 4.12 12.17 -12.47
N GLN A 133 3.50 13.04 -13.27
CA GLN A 133 3.42 12.85 -14.72
C GLN A 133 4.80 12.81 -15.38
N LEU A 134 5.70 13.70 -14.96
CA LEU A 134 7.08 13.70 -15.47
C LEU A 134 7.81 12.40 -15.11
N MET A 135 7.59 11.87 -13.90
CA MET A 135 8.16 10.58 -13.48
C MET A 135 7.62 9.43 -14.32
N GLU A 136 6.33 9.42 -14.61
CA GLU A 136 5.70 8.39 -15.45
C GLU A 136 6.28 8.39 -16.86
N ILE A 137 6.56 9.56 -17.43
CA ILE A 137 7.21 9.71 -18.72
C ILE A 137 8.63 9.09 -18.69
N GLU A 138 9.38 9.37 -17.65
CA GLU A 138 10.73 8.83 -17.48
C GLU A 138 10.71 7.30 -17.33
N ILE A 139 9.76 6.77 -16.59
CA ILE A 139 9.57 5.31 -16.43
C ILE A 139 9.26 4.68 -17.77
N GLU A 140 8.36 5.28 -18.56
CA GLU A 140 7.99 4.76 -19.88
C GLU A 140 9.19 4.70 -20.83
N ARG A 141 10.06 5.70 -20.79
CA ARG A 141 11.29 5.72 -21.61
C ARG A 141 12.24 4.57 -21.24
N ASN A 142 12.23 4.14 -20.01
CA ASN A 142 13.17 3.14 -19.48
C ASN A 142 12.54 1.79 -19.20
N LYS A 143 11.28 1.57 -19.63
CA LYS A 143 10.54 0.35 -19.28
C LYS A 143 11.20 -0.95 -19.70
N ASN A 144 12.02 -0.94 -20.75
CA ASN A 144 12.74 -2.14 -21.21
C ASN A 144 13.87 -2.53 -20.26
N TYR A 145 14.26 -1.66 -19.33
CA TYR A 145 15.35 -1.89 -18.37
C TYR A 145 14.83 -2.11 -16.94
N LEU A 146 13.54 -1.94 -16.73
CA LEU A 146 12.91 -2.05 -15.39
C LEU A 146 12.34 -3.48 -15.12
#